data_dd6108ab136a4b7199428b8a6530d335
#
_entry.id   dd6108ab136a4b7199428b8a6530d335
#
_cell.length_a   1.000
_cell.length_b   1.000
_cell.length_c   1.000
_cell.angle_alpha   90.00
_cell.angle_beta   90.00
_cell.angle_gamma   90.00
#
_symmetry.space_group_name_H-M   'P 1'
#
loop_
_entity.id
_entity.type
_entity.pdbx_description
1 polymer ?
#
loop_
_entity_poly.entity_id
_entity_poly.type
_entity_poly.pdbx_seq_one_letter_code
_entity_poly.pdbx_strand_id
1 'polypeptide(L)'
;MYYVHKNGKCATNETIGGIRFNKNGYASNLTQARCKLAARNFIARHSNANAVIMKKFRSCFYYIMAYTNFVGYMDPTPQEFKTKDWVYKYSLQMFQNGLTGNCYGIASSVAAIAKELGYEPYVITIPDGHSFVMINGLYYDNMYGTLFGAATRPAYTIEHKIKF
;
A
#
# COMPACT_ATOMS: atom_id res chain seq x y z
N MET A 1 10.31 -16.20 -3.95
CA MET A 1 8.94 -16.64 -3.55
C MET A 1 8.38 -17.47 -4.68
N TYR A 2 7.82 -18.61 -4.35
CA TYR A 2 7.13 -19.54 -5.26
C TYR A 2 5.84 -20.01 -4.59
N TYR A 3 4.94 -20.58 -5.36
CA TYR A 3 3.70 -21.15 -4.88
C TYR A 3 3.62 -22.62 -5.32
N VAL A 4 3.21 -23.50 -4.42
CA VAL A 4 3.03 -24.93 -4.69
C VAL A 4 1.54 -25.24 -4.60
N HIS A 5 0.97 -25.77 -5.67
CA HIS A 5 -0.41 -26.27 -5.70
C HIS A 5 -0.60 -27.50 -4.82
N LYS A 6 -1.83 -27.82 -4.49
CA LYS A 6 -2.18 -29.03 -3.69
C LYS A 6 -1.66 -30.34 -4.30
N ASN A 7 -1.45 -30.37 -5.60
CA ASN A 7 -0.89 -31.53 -6.32
C ASN A 7 0.64 -31.57 -6.34
N GLY A 8 1.33 -30.70 -5.60
CA GLY A 8 2.78 -30.62 -5.48
C GLY A 8 3.50 -29.90 -6.61
N LYS A 9 2.81 -29.40 -7.64
CA LYS A 9 3.44 -28.65 -8.74
C LYS A 9 3.60 -27.18 -8.38
N CYS A 10 4.70 -26.56 -8.83
CA CYS A 10 4.89 -25.11 -8.71
C CYS A 10 4.03 -24.36 -9.73
N ALA A 11 3.50 -23.22 -9.29
CA ALA A 11 2.80 -22.29 -10.16
C ALA A 11 3.78 -21.70 -11.19
N THR A 12 3.48 -21.78 -12.48
CA THR A 12 4.30 -21.22 -13.57
C THR A 12 3.41 -20.50 -14.58
N ASN A 13 3.86 -19.32 -15.05
CA ASN A 13 3.11 -18.50 -16.01
C ASN A 13 1.65 -18.20 -15.63
N GLU A 14 1.33 -18.21 -14.33
CA GLU A 14 -0.02 -18.00 -13.83
C GLU A 14 -0.07 -16.96 -12.71
N THR A 15 -1.26 -16.53 -12.33
CA THR A 15 -1.49 -15.57 -11.25
C THR A 15 -2.29 -16.23 -10.14
N ILE A 16 -1.74 -16.30 -8.95
CA ILE A 16 -2.37 -16.87 -7.76
C ILE A 16 -2.53 -15.77 -6.71
N GLY A 17 -3.76 -15.52 -6.29
CA GLY A 17 -4.06 -14.49 -5.30
C GLY A 17 -3.53 -13.09 -5.68
N GLY A 18 -3.53 -12.76 -6.98
CA GLY A 18 -3.01 -11.50 -7.50
C GLY A 18 -1.48 -11.39 -7.55
N ILE A 19 -0.75 -12.47 -7.31
CA ILE A 19 0.71 -12.54 -7.48
C ILE A 19 1.01 -13.30 -8.77
N ARG A 20 1.71 -12.64 -9.70
CA ARG A 20 2.13 -13.25 -10.97
C ARG A 20 3.38 -14.08 -10.76
N PHE A 21 3.36 -15.34 -11.20
CA PHE A 21 4.51 -16.24 -11.25
C PHE A 21 5.02 -16.37 -12.69
N ASN A 22 6.33 -16.31 -12.86
CA ASN A 22 6.99 -16.42 -14.17
C ASN A 22 7.13 -17.89 -14.61
N LYS A 23 7.73 -18.11 -15.79
CA LYS A 23 7.96 -19.45 -16.34
C LYS A 23 8.82 -20.37 -15.46
N ASN A 24 9.64 -19.80 -14.60
CA ASN A 24 10.53 -20.53 -13.68
C ASN A 24 9.88 -20.75 -12.29
N GLY A 25 8.59 -20.38 -12.11
CA GLY A 25 7.85 -20.56 -10.86
C GLY A 25 8.11 -19.48 -9.80
N TYR A 26 8.86 -18.43 -10.09
CA TYR A 26 9.13 -17.34 -9.15
C TYR A 26 8.17 -16.18 -9.33
N ALA A 27 7.83 -15.49 -8.23
CA ALA A 27 7.08 -14.24 -8.29
C ALA A 27 7.80 -13.23 -9.20
N SER A 28 7.09 -12.71 -10.20
CA SER A 28 7.66 -11.82 -11.23
C SER A 28 8.16 -10.48 -10.66
N ASN A 29 7.47 -9.97 -9.62
CA ASN A 29 7.92 -8.84 -8.80
C ASN A 29 7.89 -9.28 -7.33
N LEU A 30 9.06 -9.55 -6.76
CA LEU A 30 9.18 -10.07 -5.40
C LEU A 30 8.77 -9.04 -4.35
N THR A 31 9.13 -7.78 -4.54
CA THR A 31 8.79 -6.69 -3.61
C THR A 31 7.28 -6.47 -3.57
N GLN A 32 6.63 -6.41 -4.73
CA GLN A 32 5.17 -6.34 -4.83
C GLN A 32 4.48 -7.54 -4.16
N ALA A 33 4.97 -8.76 -4.43
CA ALA A 33 4.40 -9.98 -3.83
C ALA A 33 4.49 -9.97 -2.30
N ARG A 34 5.64 -9.58 -1.75
CA ARG A 34 5.84 -9.45 -0.30
C ARG A 34 4.98 -8.35 0.30
N CYS A 35 4.86 -7.21 -0.39
CA CYS A 35 3.99 -6.10 0.03
C CYS A 35 2.52 -6.56 0.12
N LYS A 36 2.00 -7.29 -0.88
CA LYS A 36 0.64 -7.84 -0.86
C LYS A 36 0.41 -8.77 0.34
N LEU A 37 1.34 -9.70 0.61
CA LEU A 37 1.22 -10.60 1.76
C LEU A 37 1.31 -9.84 3.09
N ALA A 38 2.17 -8.84 3.20
CA ALA A 38 2.28 -8.01 4.39
C ALA A 38 0.99 -7.21 4.63
N ALA A 39 0.39 -6.63 3.59
CA ALA A 39 -0.90 -5.94 3.69
C ALA A 39 -2.04 -6.88 4.14
N ARG A 40 -2.12 -8.09 3.60
CA ARG A 40 -3.10 -9.11 4.03
C ARG A 40 -2.94 -9.49 5.50
N ASN A 41 -1.70 -9.71 5.93
CA ASN A 41 -1.39 -10.01 7.33
C ASN A 41 -1.75 -8.84 8.24
N PHE A 42 -1.50 -7.60 7.79
CA PHE A 42 -1.88 -6.39 8.52
C PHE A 42 -3.39 -6.28 8.68
N ILE A 43 -4.16 -6.48 7.60
CA ILE A 43 -5.63 -6.50 7.63
C ILE A 43 -6.13 -7.55 8.61
N ALA A 44 -5.60 -8.78 8.56
CA ALA A 44 -6.01 -9.87 9.44
C ALA A 44 -5.75 -9.57 10.92
N ARG A 45 -4.70 -8.84 11.25
CA ARG A 45 -4.33 -8.49 12.63
C ARG A 45 -5.07 -7.27 13.18
N HIS A 46 -5.40 -6.31 12.33
CA HIS A 46 -5.89 -4.98 12.75
C HIS A 46 -7.32 -4.68 12.30
N SER A 47 -8.05 -5.70 11.83
CA SER A 47 -9.47 -5.58 11.54
C SER A 47 -10.24 -6.83 11.97
N ASN A 48 -11.54 -6.66 12.24
CA ASN A 48 -12.40 -7.81 12.54
C ASN A 48 -12.68 -8.61 11.25
N ALA A 49 -12.44 -9.93 11.29
CA ALA A 49 -12.63 -10.83 10.14
C ALA A 49 -14.05 -10.77 9.56
N ASN A 50 -15.06 -10.59 10.40
CA ASN A 50 -16.48 -10.54 10.01
C ASN A 50 -16.98 -9.14 9.65
N ALA A 51 -16.14 -8.10 9.77
CA ALA A 51 -16.54 -6.75 9.42
C ALA A 51 -16.66 -6.57 7.89
N VAL A 52 -17.57 -5.68 7.48
CA VAL A 52 -17.66 -5.26 6.08
C VAL A 52 -16.37 -4.55 5.65
N ILE A 53 -16.08 -4.58 4.34
CA ILE A 53 -14.82 -4.09 3.76
C ILE A 53 -14.45 -2.67 4.21
N MET A 54 -15.41 -1.74 4.18
CA MET A 54 -15.17 -0.35 4.61
C MET A 54 -14.78 -0.24 6.08
N LYS A 55 -15.34 -1.07 6.96
CA LYS A 55 -14.96 -1.10 8.38
C LYS A 55 -13.55 -1.67 8.56
N LYS A 56 -13.18 -2.71 7.79
CA LYS A 56 -11.79 -3.24 7.78
C LYS A 56 -10.81 -2.17 7.34
N PHE A 57 -11.11 -1.47 6.25
CA PHE A 57 -10.27 -0.39 5.74
C PHE A 57 -10.12 0.74 6.78
N ARG A 58 -11.22 1.20 7.37
CA ARG A 58 -11.22 2.23 8.42
C ARG A 58 -10.36 1.82 9.62
N SER A 59 -10.52 0.60 10.12
CA SER A 59 -9.73 0.10 11.26
C SER A 59 -8.23 0.11 10.96
N CYS A 60 -7.82 -0.41 9.79
CA CYS A 60 -6.43 -0.43 9.38
C CYS A 60 -5.85 0.98 9.15
N PHE A 61 -6.63 1.88 8.53
CA PHE A 61 -6.23 3.26 8.30
C PHE A 61 -5.95 3.98 9.63
N TYR A 62 -6.91 3.97 10.56
CA TYR A 62 -6.71 4.64 11.85
C TYR A 62 -5.64 3.97 12.72
N TYR A 63 -5.42 2.66 12.58
CA TYR A 63 -4.30 2.00 13.23
C TYR A 63 -2.96 2.56 12.71
N ILE A 64 -2.78 2.70 11.40
CA ILE A 64 -1.59 3.33 10.82
C ILE A 64 -1.44 4.76 11.38
N MET A 65 -2.50 5.58 11.35
CA MET A 65 -2.44 6.97 11.83
C MET A 65 -2.04 7.05 13.29
N ALA A 66 -2.53 6.15 14.14
CA ALA A 66 -2.29 6.18 15.59
C ALA A 66 -0.91 5.65 15.98
N TYR A 67 -0.36 4.70 15.23
CA TYR A 67 0.84 3.97 15.64
C TYR A 67 2.06 4.19 14.72
N THR A 68 1.96 5.07 13.72
CA THR A 68 3.13 5.42 12.91
C THR A 68 4.18 6.15 13.75
N ASN A 69 5.39 5.58 13.79
CA ASN A 69 6.58 6.28 14.22
C ASN A 69 7.10 7.13 13.06
N PHE A 70 6.73 8.42 13.04
CA PHE A 70 7.03 9.32 11.92
C PHE A 70 8.51 9.73 11.92
N VAL A 71 9.17 9.60 10.77
CA VAL A 71 10.58 9.96 10.54
C VAL A 71 10.73 10.75 9.24
N GLY A 72 11.26 11.95 9.31
CA GLY A 72 11.31 12.90 8.19
C GLY A 72 12.36 12.62 7.10
N TYR A 73 13.17 11.56 7.21
CA TYR A 73 14.30 11.28 6.31
C TYR A 73 14.13 10.03 5.41
N MET A 74 12.92 9.50 5.30
CA MET A 74 12.65 8.29 4.53
C MET A 74 11.91 8.61 3.21
N ASP A 75 12.34 9.64 2.51
CA ASP A 75 11.77 9.99 1.21
C ASP A 75 12.29 9.06 0.12
N PRO A 76 11.47 8.74 -0.91
CA PRO A 76 11.96 8.09 -2.10
C PRO A 76 13.02 8.97 -2.80
N THR A 77 14.08 8.34 -3.26
CA THR A 77 15.12 9.03 -4.02
C THR A 77 14.60 9.45 -5.42
N PRO A 78 15.22 10.45 -6.08
CA PRO A 78 14.83 10.82 -7.45
C PRO A 78 14.89 9.65 -8.44
N GLN A 79 15.77 8.67 -8.20
CA GLN A 79 15.85 7.47 -9.02
C GLN A 79 14.67 6.52 -8.80
N GLU A 80 14.21 6.38 -7.55
CA GLU A 80 13.06 5.56 -7.21
C GLU A 80 11.76 6.13 -7.80
N PHE A 81 11.60 7.45 -7.81
CA PHE A 81 10.44 8.11 -8.42
C PHE A 81 10.31 7.87 -9.94
N LYS A 82 11.38 7.45 -10.64
CA LYS A 82 11.31 7.10 -12.07
C LYS A 82 10.55 5.80 -12.34
N THR A 83 10.31 5.00 -11.32
CA THR A 83 9.50 3.78 -11.41
C THR A 83 8.32 3.87 -10.45
N LYS A 84 7.33 3.04 -10.63
CA LYS A 84 6.22 2.94 -9.67
C LYS A 84 6.47 1.93 -8.54
N ASP A 85 7.60 1.23 -8.56
CA ASP A 85 7.87 0.13 -7.60
C ASP A 85 8.20 0.62 -6.19
N TRP A 86 8.55 1.90 -6.04
CA TRP A 86 8.79 2.49 -4.74
C TRP A 86 7.58 2.38 -3.81
N VAL A 87 6.34 2.46 -4.33
CA VAL A 87 5.16 2.33 -3.48
C VAL A 87 5.10 0.95 -2.80
N TYR A 88 5.53 -0.12 -3.47
CA TYR A 88 5.61 -1.44 -2.86
C TYR A 88 6.74 -1.55 -1.84
N LYS A 89 7.89 -0.94 -2.13
CA LYS A 89 9.04 -0.92 -1.23
C LYS A 89 8.71 -0.20 0.08
N TYR A 90 8.19 1.02 0.00
CA TYR A 90 7.92 1.84 1.18
C TYR A 90 6.75 1.29 2.01
N SER A 91 5.73 0.75 1.38
CA SER A 91 4.67 0.01 2.08
C SER A 91 5.23 -1.21 2.82
N LEU A 92 6.07 -2.02 2.16
CA LEU A 92 6.67 -3.20 2.76
C LEU A 92 7.56 -2.83 3.96
N GLN A 93 8.37 -1.77 3.84
CA GLN A 93 9.19 -1.25 4.94
C GLN A 93 8.33 -0.86 6.15
N MET A 94 7.23 -0.12 5.94
CA MET A 94 6.31 0.25 7.02
C MET A 94 5.79 -0.98 7.76
N PHE A 95 5.30 -2.00 7.04
CA PHE A 95 4.76 -3.21 7.65
C PHE A 95 5.82 -4.06 8.38
N GLN A 96 7.08 -4.02 7.93
CA GLN A 96 8.17 -4.81 8.52
C GLN A 96 8.89 -4.12 9.67
N ASN A 97 8.88 -2.77 9.70
CA ASN A 97 9.63 -1.97 10.67
C ASN A 97 8.73 -1.30 11.72
N GLY A 98 7.65 -1.96 12.12
CA GLY A 98 6.77 -1.45 13.19
C GLY A 98 6.12 -0.10 12.86
N LEU A 99 5.71 0.09 11.61
CA LEU A 99 5.12 1.34 11.08
C LEU A 99 6.07 2.56 11.20
N THR A 100 7.37 2.35 11.09
CA THR A 100 8.33 3.47 11.02
C THR A 100 8.45 3.97 9.59
N GLY A 101 8.17 5.26 9.36
CA GLY A 101 8.21 5.90 8.04
C GLY A 101 7.63 7.30 8.04
N ASN A 102 7.40 7.84 6.86
CA ASN A 102 6.80 9.16 6.66
C ASN A 102 5.55 9.10 5.77
N CYS A 103 5.10 10.25 5.25
CA CYS A 103 3.91 10.34 4.41
C CYS A 103 3.94 9.41 3.17
N TYR A 104 5.11 9.18 2.56
CA TYR A 104 5.27 8.25 1.42
C TYR A 104 5.01 6.80 1.85
N GLY A 105 5.56 6.38 2.98
CA GLY A 105 5.32 5.06 3.57
C GLY A 105 3.87 4.89 4.01
N ILE A 106 3.29 5.90 4.67
CA ILE A 106 1.89 5.93 5.11
C ILE A 106 0.97 5.77 3.90
N ALA A 107 1.09 6.65 2.89
CA ALA A 107 0.26 6.60 1.69
C ALA A 107 0.37 5.26 0.96
N SER A 108 1.60 4.75 0.78
CA SER A 108 1.84 3.45 0.15
C SER A 108 1.20 2.30 0.92
N SER A 109 1.25 2.33 2.27
CA SER A 109 0.66 1.28 3.11
C SER A 109 -0.87 1.33 3.10
N VAL A 110 -1.46 2.53 3.15
CA VAL A 110 -2.90 2.73 3.00
C VAL A 110 -3.38 2.23 1.63
N ALA A 111 -2.64 2.54 0.55
CA ALA A 111 -2.95 2.05 -0.79
C ALA A 111 -2.84 0.52 -0.89
N ALA A 112 -1.81 -0.10 -0.31
CA ALA A 112 -1.65 -1.55 -0.28
C ALA A 112 -2.84 -2.24 0.41
N ILE A 113 -3.26 -1.73 1.57
CA ILE A 113 -4.43 -2.24 2.30
C ILE A 113 -5.71 -2.07 1.47
N ALA A 114 -5.93 -0.88 0.91
CA ALA A 114 -7.10 -0.60 0.07
C ALA A 114 -7.15 -1.56 -1.13
N LYS A 115 -6.01 -1.82 -1.79
CA LYS A 115 -5.93 -2.76 -2.92
C LYS A 115 -6.29 -4.18 -2.53
N GLU A 116 -5.79 -4.68 -1.41
CA GLU A 116 -6.11 -6.04 -0.94
C GLU A 116 -7.56 -6.17 -0.44
N LEU A 117 -8.21 -5.05 -0.13
CA LEU A 117 -9.65 -4.98 0.18
C LEU A 117 -10.53 -4.77 -1.08
N GLY A 118 -9.96 -4.74 -2.28
CA GLY A 118 -10.69 -4.67 -3.55
C GLY A 118 -10.92 -3.27 -4.09
N TYR A 119 -10.31 -2.24 -3.51
CA TYR A 119 -10.35 -0.87 -4.06
C TYR A 119 -9.31 -0.67 -5.16
N GLU A 120 -9.44 0.43 -5.92
CA GLU A 120 -8.49 0.88 -6.93
C GLU A 120 -7.82 2.19 -6.47
N PRO A 121 -6.82 2.11 -5.57
CA PRO A 121 -6.19 3.28 -5.00
C PRO A 121 -5.13 3.87 -5.93
N TYR A 122 -4.98 5.19 -5.84
CA TYR A 122 -3.86 5.94 -6.39
C TYR A 122 -3.05 6.54 -5.25
N VAL A 123 -1.73 6.37 -5.29
CA VAL A 123 -0.79 7.15 -4.47
C VAL A 123 -0.48 8.43 -5.23
N ILE A 124 -0.70 9.56 -4.59
CA ILE A 124 -0.45 10.89 -5.14
C ILE A 124 0.75 11.48 -4.41
N THR A 125 1.71 12.04 -5.13
CA THR A 125 2.74 12.91 -4.55
C THR A 125 2.58 14.35 -5.05
N ILE A 126 3.01 15.29 -4.23
CA ILE A 126 2.98 16.72 -4.54
C ILE A 126 4.37 17.35 -4.32
N PRO A 127 4.71 18.44 -5.03
CA PRO A 127 6.05 19.07 -4.98
C PRO A 127 6.50 19.48 -3.58
N ASP A 128 5.57 19.74 -2.67
CA ASP A 128 5.87 20.13 -1.27
C ASP A 128 6.39 18.98 -0.40
N GLY A 129 6.74 17.83 -1.00
CA GLY A 129 7.30 16.69 -0.27
C GLY A 129 6.26 15.90 0.51
N HIS A 130 5.01 15.85 0.03
CA HIS A 130 3.94 15.10 0.69
C HIS A 130 3.31 14.04 -0.23
N SER A 131 2.73 13.01 0.38
CA SER A 131 2.03 11.92 -0.31
C SER A 131 0.75 11.52 0.42
N PHE A 132 -0.29 11.19 -0.35
CA PHE A 132 -1.59 10.75 0.14
C PHE A 132 -2.25 9.77 -0.83
N VAL A 133 -3.42 9.24 -0.48
CA VAL A 133 -4.16 8.28 -1.30
C VAL A 133 -5.45 8.87 -1.82
N MET A 134 -5.80 8.55 -3.07
CA MET A 134 -7.10 8.84 -3.67
C MET A 134 -7.77 7.52 -4.10
N ILE A 135 -9.04 7.35 -3.71
CA ILE A 135 -9.88 6.21 -4.11
C ILE A 135 -11.24 6.77 -4.53
N ASN A 136 -11.63 6.55 -5.78
CA ASN A 136 -12.91 7.01 -6.33
C ASN A 136 -13.18 8.52 -6.10
N GLY A 137 -12.14 9.34 -6.22
CA GLY A 137 -12.24 10.80 -6.00
C GLY A 137 -12.26 11.23 -4.54
N LEU A 138 -12.21 10.31 -3.59
CA LEU A 138 -12.14 10.60 -2.15
C LEU A 138 -10.69 10.54 -1.66
N TYR A 139 -10.36 11.37 -0.68
CA TYR A 139 -9.02 11.56 -0.15
C TYR A 139 -8.81 10.85 1.18
N TYR A 140 -7.62 10.24 1.32
CA TYR A 140 -7.14 9.56 2.53
C TYR A 140 -5.74 10.09 2.82
N ASP A 141 -5.62 10.89 3.86
CA ASP A 141 -4.41 11.68 4.12
C ASP A 141 -4.12 11.74 5.62
N ASN A 142 -2.85 11.66 6.01
CA ASN A 142 -2.41 11.82 7.39
C ASN A 142 -2.29 13.30 7.81
N MET A 143 -2.44 14.23 6.89
CA MET A 143 -2.50 15.67 7.15
C MET A 143 -3.94 16.19 7.23
N TYR A 144 -4.09 17.48 7.52
CA TYR A 144 -5.36 18.21 7.56
C TYR A 144 -6.43 17.58 8.46
N GLY A 145 -6.01 17.15 9.66
CA GLY A 145 -6.89 16.51 10.63
C GLY A 145 -7.21 15.04 10.36
N THR A 146 -6.38 14.38 9.57
CA THR A 146 -6.52 12.96 9.20
C THR A 146 -7.77 12.71 8.35
N LEU A 147 -7.65 12.90 7.05
CA LEU A 147 -8.76 12.71 6.10
C LEU A 147 -9.00 11.23 5.85
N PHE A 148 -10.21 10.76 6.10
CA PHE A 148 -10.67 9.42 5.74
C PHE A 148 -11.89 9.50 4.82
N GLY A 149 -11.68 9.34 3.52
CA GLY A 149 -12.75 9.43 2.52
C GLY A 149 -13.32 10.83 2.38
N ALA A 150 -12.50 11.87 2.54
CA ALA A 150 -12.92 13.26 2.39
C ALA A 150 -13.19 13.58 0.91
N ALA A 151 -14.28 14.31 0.64
CA ALA A 151 -14.62 14.75 -0.72
C ALA A 151 -13.71 15.89 -1.20
N THR A 152 -13.10 16.62 -0.27
CA THR A 152 -12.23 17.76 -0.56
C THR A 152 -10.96 17.72 0.28
N ARG A 153 -9.90 18.37 -0.19
CA ARG A 153 -8.68 18.69 0.53
C ARG A 153 -8.14 20.04 0.02
N PRO A 154 -7.20 20.69 0.71
CA PRO A 154 -6.54 21.89 0.17
C PRO A 154 -5.99 21.69 -1.23
N ALA A 155 -6.00 22.75 -2.04
CA ALA A 155 -5.52 22.72 -3.42
C ALA A 155 -4.08 22.17 -3.50
N TYR A 156 -3.78 21.43 -4.56
CA TYR A 156 -2.48 20.81 -4.78
C TYR A 156 -2.17 20.68 -6.27
N THR A 157 -0.88 20.56 -6.57
CA THR A 157 -0.38 20.17 -7.88
C THR A 157 0.11 18.72 -7.81
N ILE A 158 -0.32 17.88 -8.75
CA ILE A 158 0.14 16.50 -8.81
C ILE A 158 1.57 16.48 -9.40
N GLU A 159 2.51 15.90 -8.67
CA GLU A 159 3.83 15.54 -9.17
C GLU A 159 3.82 14.12 -9.74
N HIS A 160 3.33 13.15 -8.96
CA HIS A 160 3.14 11.77 -9.43
C HIS A 160 1.75 11.25 -9.04
N LYS A 161 1.15 10.44 -9.94
CA LYS A 161 -0.08 9.70 -9.71
C LYS A 161 0.13 8.25 -10.08
N ILE A 162 0.26 7.39 -9.09
CA ILE A 162 0.64 5.99 -9.26
C ILE A 162 -0.55 5.10 -8.89
N LYS A 163 -1.04 4.33 -9.85
CA LYS A 163 -2.03 3.27 -9.59
C LYS A 163 -1.32 2.13 -8.86
N PHE A 164 -1.84 1.77 -7.69
CA PHE A 164 -1.30 0.70 -6.86
C PHE A 164 -1.71 -0.70 -7.38
#